data_79d0e69b05b0765ab48b0a23466e510d
#
_entry.id   79d0e69b05b0765ab48b0a23466e510d
#
_cell.length_a   1.000
_cell.length_b   1.000
_cell.length_c   1.000
_cell.angle_alpha   90.00
_cell.angle_beta   90.00
_cell.angle_gamma   90.00
#
_symmetry.space_group_name_H-M   'P 1'
#
loop_
_entity.id
_entity.type
_entity.pdbx_description
1 polymer ?
#
loop_
_entity_poly.entity_id
_entity_poly.type
_entity_poly.pdbx_seq_one_letter_code
_entity_poly.pdbx_strand_id
1 'polypeptide(L)'
;MMLTDGYQHMSDRDAATAVSRTEAHAEAARAFVERARSRFDKHIEELYVFGSTVRDEARGLASDVDVLVVLDDADRETTADGMRDIAYDVMLEYGPVVDLHILSTSTFERYQREDSPFIQNVVTTGRSYA
;
A
#
# COMPACT_ATOMS: atom_id res chain seq x y z
N MET A 1 4.26 -33.18 -11.01
CA MET A 1 4.57 -33.06 -11.55
C MET A 1 4.65 -32.97 -12.01
N MET A 2 4.69 -32.68 -11.52
CA MET A 2 4.96 -32.45 -12.10
C MET A 2 5.18 -32.04 -12.36
N LEU A 3 5.20 -31.57 -11.98
CA LEU A 3 5.50 -31.12 -12.45
C LEU A 3 5.70 -30.69 -12.75
N THR A 4 5.71 -30.47 -12.51
CA THR A 4 6.01 -30.07 -12.98
C THR A 4 6.26 -29.72 -13.16
N ASP A 5 6.31 -29.50 -12.87
CA ASP A 5 6.81 -29.08 -13.25
C ASP A 5 7.14 -28.87 -13.69
N GLY A 6 7.13 -28.71 -13.62
CA GLY A 6 7.74 -28.27 -14.27
C GLY A 6 7.83 -27.84 -14.67
N TYR A 7 8.08 -27.43 -14.73
CA TYR A 7 8.40 -26.85 -15.43
C TYR A 7 8.20 -26.38 -16.02
N GLN A 8 8.74 -26.29 -16.04
CA GLN A 8 7.89 -25.39 -16.50
C GLN A 8 8.17 -24.67 -17.77
N HIS A 9 7.25 -24.11 -18.61
CA HIS A 9 7.56 -23.49 -19.87
C HIS A 9 7.38 -21.98 -19.83
N MET A 10 7.85 -21.24 -20.87
CA MET A 10 7.98 -19.80 -20.82
C MET A 10 6.65 -19.09 -20.70
N SER A 11 5.65 -19.45 -21.49
CA SER A 11 4.36 -18.76 -21.44
C SER A 11 3.72 -18.94 -20.08
N ASP A 12 3.83 -20.13 -19.50
CA ASP A 12 3.31 -20.33 -18.16
C ASP A 12 4.07 -19.53 -17.14
N ARG A 13 5.38 -19.41 -17.35
CA ARG A 13 6.19 -18.65 -16.44
C ARG A 13 5.85 -17.18 -16.49
N ASP A 14 5.58 -16.66 -17.68
CA ASP A 14 5.21 -15.25 -17.82
C ASP A 14 3.88 -14.97 -17.15
N ALA A 15 2.91 -15.85 -17.35
CA ALA A 15 1.60 -15.70 -16.71
C ALA A 15 1.74 -15.79 -15.19
N ALA A 16 2.54 -16.73 -14.72
CA ALA A 16 2.75 -16.87 -13.29
C ALA A 16 3.43 -15.65 -12.70
N THR A 17 4.37 -15.06 -13.44
CA THR A 17 5.07 -13.88 -12.96
C THR A 17 4.11 -12.70 -12.81
N ALA A 18 3.19 -12.51 -13.75
CA ALA A 18 2.21 -11.43 -13.66
C ALA A 18 1.30 -11.63 -12.46
N VAL A 19 0.82 -12.85 -12.25
CA VAL A 19 -0.02 -13.16 -11.10
C VAL A 19 0.77 -12.95 -9.81
N SER A 20 2.02 -13.38 -9.80
CA SER A 20 2.87 -13.23 -8.62
C SER A 20 3.07 -11.77 -8.24
N ARG A 21 3.22 -10.89 -9.24
CA ARG A 21 3.37 -9.47 -8.94
C ARG A 21 2.10 -8.91 -8.30
N THR A 22 0.94 -9.29 -8.84
CA THR A 22 -0.33 -8.85 -8.26
C THR A 22 -0.48 -9.38 -6.85
N GLU A 23 -0.13 -10.63 -6.64
CA GLU A 23 -0.19 -11.22 -5.31
C GLU A 23 0.79 -10.56 -4.36
N ALA A 24 2.00 -10.25 -4.87
CA ALA A 24 2.99 -9.60 -4.03
C ALA A 24 2.52 -8.22 -3.58
N HIS A 25 1.84 -7.49 -4.47
CA HIS A 25 1.29 -6.19 -4.10
C HIS A 25 0.20 -6.34 -3.06
N ALA A 26 -0.68 -7.29 -3.23
CA ALA A 26 -1.75 -7.52 -2.26
C ALA A 26 -1.18 -7.94 -0.92
N GLU A 27 -0.17 -8.79 -0.94
CA GLU A 27 0.45 -9.24 0.30
C GLU A 27 1.21 -8.12 1.00
N ALA A 28 1.90 -7.29 0.22
CA ALA A 28 2.61 -6.15 0.78
C ALA A 28 1.62 -5.19 1.43
N ALA A 29 0.52 -4.90 0.75
CA ALA A 29 -0.50 -4.00 1.30
C ALA A 29 -1.07 -4.57 2.59
N ARG A 30 -1.40 -5.86 2.59
CA ARG A 30 -1.94 -6.49 3.80
C ARG A 30 -0.94 -6.46 4.93
N ALA A 31 0.32 -6.77 4.64
CA ALA A 31 1.34 -6.79 5.67
C ALA A 31 1.54 -5.40 6.26
N PHE A 32 1.56 -4.37 5.41
CA PHE A 32 1.68 -3.02 5.92
C PHE A 32 0.52 -2.67 6.82
N VAL A 33 -0.70 -2.92 6.36
CA VAL A 33 -1.90 -2.58 7.14
C VAL A 33 -1.88 -3.29 8.47
N GLU A 34 -1.59 -4.59 8.47
CA GLU A 34 -1.60 -5.36 9.71
C GLU A 34 -0.56 -4.87 10.69
N ARG A 35 0.63 -4.60 10.20
CA ARG A 35 1.72 -4.15 11.08
C ARG A 35 1.47 -2.74 11.61
N ALA A 36 0.96 -1.87 10.75
CA ALA A 36 0.64 -0.51 11.17
C ALA A 36 -0.45 -0.51 12.23
N ARG A 37 -1.51 -1.29 12.00
CA ARG A 37 -2.60 -1.38 12.97
C ARG A 37 -2.13 -2.01 14.27
N SER A 38 -1.29 -3.04 14.17
CA SER A 38 -0.81 -3.72 15.36
C SER A 38 0.00 -2.79 16.25
N ARG A 39 0.79 -1.91 15.66
CA ARG A 39 1.68 -1.06 16.45
C ARG A 39 1.10 0.30 16.79
N PHE A 40 0.26 0.86 15.92
CA PHE A 40 -0.14 2.27 16.05
C PHE A 40 -1.64 2.48 15.93
N ASP A 41 -2.43 1.46 16.21
CA ASP A 41 -3.88 1.56 15.99
C ASP A 41 -4.50 2.77 16.66
N LYS A 42 -4.04 3.11 17.84
CA LYS A 42 -4.62 4.23 18.59
C LYS A 42 -4.42 5.56 17.90
N HIS A 43 -3.43 5.67 17.05
CA HIS A 43 -3.09 6.93 16.40
C HIS A 43 -3.59 7.02 14.97
N ILE A 44 -4.13 5.94 14.44
CA ILE A 44 -4.59 5.90 13.04
C ILE A 44 -6.05 6.30 12.98
N GLU A 45 -6.33 7.44 12.35
CA GLU A 45 -7.70 7.88 12.13
C GLU A 45 -8.27 7.28 10.86
N GLU A 46 -7.47 7.24 9.80
CA GLU A 46 -7.88 6.67 8.52
C GLU A 46 -6.70 5.96 7.91
N LEU A 47 -6.99 4.90 7.18
CA LEU A 47 -5.95 4.21 6.42
C LEU A 47 -6.55 3.69 5.13
N TYR A 48 -5.98 4.11 4.02
CA TYR A 48 -6.45 3.71 2.69
C TYR A 48 -5.32 3.11 1.90
N VAL A 49 -5.61 2.01 1.21
CA VAL A 49 -4.74 1.52 0.14
C VAL A 49 -5.43 1.90 -1.15
N PHE A 50 -4.72 2.63 -2.01
CA PHE A 50 -5.36 3.10 -3.22
C PHE A 50 -4.48 2.78 -4.41
N GLY A 51 -5.01 3.02 -5.56
CA GLY A 51 -4.58 2.23 -6.55
C GLY A 51 -3.97 2.73 -7.78
N SER A 52 -2.88 3.40 -7.68
CA SER A 52 -2.10 3.55 -8.89
C SER A 52 -1.60 2.20 -9.37
N THR A 53 -1.54 1.21 -8.50
CA THR A 53 -1.14 -0.13 -8.91
C THR A 53 -1.93 -0.62 -10.10
N VAL A 54 -3.22 -0.32 -10.14
CA VAL A 54 -4.05 -0.80 -11.23
C VAL A 54 -3.59 -0.22 -12.55
N ARG A 55 -3.23 1.06 -12.55
CA ARG A 55 -2.83 1.70 -13.78
C ARG A 55 -1.41 1.40 -14.18
N ASP A 56 -0.58 1.08 -13.21
CA ASP A 56 0.82 0.86 -13.47
C ASP A 56 1.11 -0.50 -14.04
N GLU A 57 0.15 -1.36 -14.03
CA GLU A 57 0.39 -2.70 -14.58
C GLU A 57 0.81 -2.63 -16.03
N ALA A 58 0.40 -1.61 -16.75
CA ALA A 58 0.79 -1.46 -18.14
C ALA A 58 2.29 -1.22 -18.27
N ARG A 59 2.89 -0.61 -17.29
CA ARG A 59 4.33 -0.36 -17.33
C ARG A 59 5.15 -1.52 -16.86
N GLY A 60 4.58 -2.34 -16.01
CA GLY A 60 5.25 -3.53 -15.54
C GLY A 60 6.38 -3.29 -14.59
N LEU A 61 6.70 -2.06 -14.28
CA LEU A 61 7.80 -1.73 -13.39
C LEU A 61 7.33 -0.76 -12.35
N ALA A 62 8.05 -0.74 -11.23
CA ALA A 62 7.87 0.28 -10.23
C ALA A 62 6.43 0.41 -9.78
N SER A 63 5.71 -0.69 -9.79
CA SER A 63 4.36 -0.68 -9.26
C SER A 63 4.44 -0.54 -7.77
N ASP A 64 3.99 0.58 -7.27
CA ASP A 64 4.02 0.84 -5.84
C ASP A 64 2.70 0.50 -5.24
N VAL A 65 2.74 0.19 -3.96
CA VAL A 65 1.53 0.09 -3.17
C VAL A 65 1.31 1.47 -2.56
N ASP A 66 0.26 2.15 -2.97
CA ASP A 66 -0.01 3.49 -2.47
C ASP A 66 -0.86 3.43 -1.22
N VAL A 67 -0.39 4.06 -0.15
CA VAL A 67 -1.07 4.04 1.13
C VAL A 67 -1.19 5.45 1.66
N LEU A 68 -2.38 5.81 2.10
CA LEU A 68 -2.60 7.05 2.82
C LEU A 68 -2.93 6.71 4.27
N VAL A 69 -2.19 7.31 5.19
CA VAL A 69 -2.44 7.16 6.62
C VAL A 69 -2.74 8.53 7.17
N VAL A 70 -3.85 8.65 7.87
CA VAL A 70 -4.21 9.88 8.57
C VAL A 70 -3.98 9.61 10.05
N LEU A 71 -3.12 10.41 10.65
CA LEU A 71 -2.72 10.23 12.04
C LEU A 71 -3.22 11.38 12.90
N ASP A 72 -3.58 11.05 14.13
CA ASP A 72 -3.88 12.11 15.09
C ASP A 72 -2.58 12.85 15.42
N ASP A 73 -2.71 13.93 16.21
CA ASP A 73 -1.55 14.78 16.48
C ASP A 73 -0.64 14.24 17.58
N ALA A 74 -1.10 13.26 18.33
CA ALA A 74 -0.32 12.73 19.45
C ALA A 74 0.85 11.92 18.90
N ASP A 75 2.06 12.39 19.19
CA ASP A 75 3.29 11.71 18.78
C ASP A 75 3.34 11.43 17.28
N ARG A 76 2.80 12.35 16.49
CA ARG A 76 2.66 12.11 15.05
C ARG A 76 4.00 11.83 14.39
N GLU A 77 5.05 12.54 14.76
CA GLU A 77 6.35 12.33 14.14
C GLU A 77 6.92 10.96 14.46
N THR A 78 6.80 10.55 15.71
CA THR A 78 7.29 9.24 16.12
C THR A 78 6.51 8.15 15.39
N THR A 79 5.19 8.31 15.31
CA THR A 79 4.35 7.35 14.61
C THR A 79 4.69 7.32 13.13
N ALA A 80 4.89 8.48 12.53
CA ALA A 80 5.24 8.54 11.11
C ALA A 80 6.56 7.83 10.83
N ASP A 81 7.55 8.02 11.70
CA ASP A 81 8.82 7.32 11.55
C ASP A 81 8.63 5.82 11.64
N GLY A 82 7.81 5.37 12.59
CA GLY A 82 7.51 3.95 12.71
C GLY A 82 6.81 3.41 11.48
N MET A 83 5.91 4.19 10.90
CA MET A 83 5.25 3.80 9.66
C MET A 83 6.24 3.64 8.51
N ARG A 84 7.20 4.57 8.42
CA ARG A 84 8.22 4.48 7.38
C ARG A 84 9.10 3.24 7.56
N ASP A 85 9.41 2.91 8.81
CA ASP A 85 10.15 1.69 9.09
C ASP A 85 9.38 0.45 8.65
N ILE A 86 8.09 0.43 8.93
CA ILE A 86 7.24 -0.69 8.49
C ILE A 86 7.23 -0.77 6.98
N ALA A 87 7.08 0.37 6.30
CA ALA A 87 7.05 0.39 4.84
C ALA A 87 8.35 -0.17 4.26
N TYR A 88 9.46 0.20 4.86
CA TYR A 88 10.76 -0.29 4.41
C TYR A 88 10.88 -1.79 4.59
N ASP A 89 10.49 -2.27 5.77
CA ASP A 89 10.55 -3.70 6.06
C ASP A 89 9.67 -4.49 5.10
N VAL A 90 8.48 -3.97 4.81
CA VAL A 90 7.58 -4.63 3.88
C VAL A 90 8.20 -4.70 2.49
N MET A 91 8.82 -3.62 2.05
CA MET A 91 9.50 -3.63 0.77
C MET A 91 10.59 -4.69 0.72
N LEU A 92 11.40 -4.77 1.77
CA LEU A 92 12.48 -5.76 1.81
C LEU A 92 11.94 -7.18 1.79
N GLU A 93 10.81 -7.40 2.42
CA GLU A 93 10.28 -8.74 2.58
C GLU A 93 9.43 -9.19 1.39
N TYR A 94 8.66 -8.27 0.80
CA TYR A 94 7.69 -8.63 -0.23
C TYR A 94 8.04 -8.11 -1.61
N GLY A 95 8.89 -7.10 -1.71
CA GLY A 95 9.34 -6.56 -2.98
C GLY A 95 8.75 -5.22 -3.36
N PRO A 96 7.43 -5.05 -3.38
CA PRO A 96 6.86 -3.77 -3.81
C PRO A 96 7.19 -2.64 -2.83
N VAL A 97 7.43 -1.47 -3.39
CA VAL A 97 7.64 -0.27 -2.59
C VAL A 97 6.29 0.18 -2.04
N VAL A 98 6.26 0.52 -0.77
CA VAL A 98 5.08 1.13 -0.18
C VAL A 98 5.27 2.63 -0.26
N ASP A 99 4.47 3.26 -1.11
CA ASP A 99 4.50 4.71 -1.28
C ASP A 99 3.57 5.31 -0.24
N LEU A 100 4.15 5.81 0.82
CA LEU A 100 3.43 6.15 2.03
C LEU A 100 3.16 7.64 2.08
N HIS A 101 1.88 8.00 2.17
CA HIS A 101 1.43 9.37 2.31
C HIS A 101 0.86 9.53 3.72
N ILE A 102 1.39 10.47 4.47
CA ILE A 102 0.97 10.67 5.86
C ILE A 102 0.42 12.07 6.01
N LEU A 103 -0.81 12.16 6.52
CA LEU A 103 -1.47 13.42 6.78
C LEU A 103 -1.91 13.46 8.23
N SER A 104 -1.98 14.68 8.77
CA SER A 104 -2.66 14.87 10.04
C SER A 104 -4.16 14.87 9.82
N THR A 105 -4.91 14.66 10.88
CA THR A 105 -6.37 14.70 10.80
C THR A 105 -6.84 16.05 10.26
N SER A 106 -6.26 17.13 10.76
CA SER A 106 -6.71 18.47 10.34
C SER A 106 -6.40 18.72 8.87
N THR A 107 -5.25 18.25 8.39
CA THR A 107 -4.91 18.42 6.98
C THR A 107 -5.83 17.60 6.10
N PHE A 108 -6.14 16.37 6.53
CA PHE A 108 -7.04 15.52 5.79
C PHE A 108 -8.43 16.17 5.68
N GLU A 109 -8.92 16.71 6.79
CA GLU A 109 -10.23 17.38 6.80
C GLU A 109 -10.22 18.60 5.91
N ARG A 110 -9.14 19.37 5.92
CA ARG A 110 -9.04 20.53 5.05
C ARG A 110 -9.07 20.11 3.59
N TYR A 111 -8.35 19.08 3.23
CA TYR A 111 -8.35 18.59 1.86
C TYR A 111 -9.72 18.11 1.42
N GLN A 112 -10.46 17.50 2.34
CA GLN A 112 -11.84 17.10 2.03
C GLN A 112 -12.72 18.31 1.77
N ARG A 113 -12.59 19.33 2.60
CA ARG A 113 -13.41 20.55 2.43
C ARG A 113 -13.08 21.27 1.13
N GLU A 114 -11.84 21.17 0.69
CA GLU A 114 -11.39 21.85 -0.52
C GLU A 114 -11.54 20.98 -1.77
N ASP A 115 -12.14 19.81 -1.61
CA ASP A 115 -12.30 18.86 -2.72
C ASP A 115 -10.99 18.58 -3.43
N SER A 116 -9.94 18.35 -2.66
CA SER A 116 -8.62 18.05 -3.20
C SER A 116 -8.70 16.87 -4.17
N PRO A 117 -8.16 17.00 -5.39
CA PRO A 117 -8.17 15.88 -6.33
C PRO A 117 -7.49 14.64 -5.78
N PHE A 118 -6.42 14.83 -5.01
CA PHE A 118 -5.72 13.70 -4.41
C PHE A 118 -6.65 12.92 -3.48
N ILE A 119 -7.33 13.61 -2.58
CA ILE A 119 -8.22 12.95 -1.63
C ILE A 119 -9.41 12.35 -2.35
N GLN A 120 -9.95 13.04 -3.35
CA GLN A 120 -11.05 12.48 -4.13
C GLN A 120 -10.64 11.16 -4.77
N ASN A 121 -9.43 11.11 -5.33
CA ASN A 121 -8.94 9.88 -5.93
C ASN A 121 -8.80 8.77 -4.90
N VAL A 122 -8.23 9.09 -3.73
CA VAL A 122 -8.05 8.09 -2.69
C VAL A 122 -9.38 7.51 -2.23
N VAL A 123 -10.34 8.39 -1.96
CA VAL A 123 -11.62 7.94 -1.43
C VAL A 123 -12.41 7.17 -2.48
N THR A 124 -12.29 7.58 -3.75
CA THR A 124 -13.06 6.95 -4.81
C THR A 124 -12.47 5.60 -5.22
N THR A 125 -11.14 5.50 -5.31
CA THR A 125 -10.51 4.30 -5.82
C THR A 125 -9.90 3.42 -4.74
N GLY A 126 -9.77 3.94 -3.52
CA GLY A 126 -9.07 3.26 -2.47
C GLY A 126 -9.96 2.35 -1.66
N ARG A 127 -9.31 1.51 -0.88
CA ARG A 127 -9.97 0.65 0.07
C ARG A 127 -9.61 1.12 1.47
N SER A 128 -10.63 1.34 2.29
CA SER A 128 -10.43 1.80 3.65
C SER A 128 -10.15 0.62 4.58
N TYR A 129 -9.21 0.82 5.47
CA TYR A 129 -8.87 -0.15 6.51
C TYR A 129 -8.97 0.49 7.91
N ALA A 130 -9.75 1.55 8.00
CA ALA A 130 -9.94 2.23 9.27
C ALA A 130 -10.82 1.43 10.23
#